data_769c85598e790c62f487944ca1664951
#
_entry.id   769c85598e790c62f487944ca1664951
#
_cell.length_a   1.000
_cell.length_b   1.000
_cell.length_c   1.000
_cell.angle_alpha   90.00
_cell.angle_beta   90.00
_cell.angle_gamma   90.00
#
_symmetry.space_group_name_H-M   'P 1'
#
loop_
_entity.id
_entity.type
_entity.pdbx_description
1 polymer ?
#
loop_
_entity_poly.entity_id
_entity_poly.type
_entity_poly.pdbx_seq_one_letter_code
_entity_poly.pdbx_strand_id
1 'polypeptide(L)'
;PRLVSSAASDVYKRQKVTIEDLPGVGPATAEKLREAGFEELLGLAVMSPADLAEEAELGEAVSAKIIAAAKKMANIGGFVSGDALLERRREVQKLSSRVQSIDDLLGGGFETQALVEVYGEFGSGKTQIGHQLAVNCTLPVDQGGLDGDVFYIDTEDTFRPERITQMARGHGLDPDYVLSRIHVARAYNSAHQMLLADEIKRMSKGLNVKMIIVDSLTSHFRAEFIGRGMLARRQQKLNSHLKDLKKLADVNNALVLVTNQVHSKPDAMWGDPTKPIGGHILAHASTFRLYLRKAKGGRRIARLVDSPNLPDGECVYQVTEEGLRD
;
A
#
# COMPACT_ATOMS: atom_id res chain seq x y z
N PRO A 1 -33.71 -38.71 -19.69
CA PRO A 1 -32.36 -38.86 -20.24
C PRO A 1 -31.62 -37.56 -20.11
N ARG A 2 -30.50 -37.69 -19.46
CA ARG A 2 -29.60 -36.62 -19.01
C ARG A 2 -28.91 -35.94 -20.19
N LEU A 3 -28.97 -34.63 -20.24
CA LEU A 3 -27.95 -33.81 -20.84
C LEU A 3 -27.52 -32.81 -19.75
N VAL A 4 -26.47 -33.13 -19.02
CA VAL A 4 -25.75 -32.24 -18.14
C VAL A 4 -24.42 -31.90 -18.80
N SER A 5 -24.37 -30.76 -19.43
CA SER A 5 -23.39 -29.71 -19.28
C SER A 5 -21.91 -30.11 -19.34
N SER A 6 -21.34 -30.00 -20.53
CA SER A 6 -19.89 -29.86 -20.74
C SER A 6 -19.41 -28.41 -20.73
N ALA A 7 -20.25 -27.45 -20.28
CA ALA A 7 -19.93 -26.04 -20.29
C ALA A 7 -19.18 -25.53 -19.04
N ALA A 8 -18.91 -26.42 -18.07
CA ALA A 8 -18.25 -26.01 -16.80
C ALA A 8 -16.73 -26.23 -16.79
N SER A 9 -16.15 -26.84 -17.81
CA SER A 9 -14.69 -27.11 -17.86
C SER A 9 -13.88 -26.15 -18.74
N ASP A 10 -14.52 -25.27 -19.50
CA ASP A 10 -13.83 -24.36 -20.43
C ASP A 10 -13.51 -22.97 -19.86
N VAL A 11 -13.85 -22.71 -18.59
CA VAL A 11 -13.60 -21.39 -17.95
C VAL A 11 -12.19 -21.30 -17.34
N TYR A 12 -11.41 -22.37 -17.25
CA TYR A 12 -10.14 -22.41 -16.50
C TYR A 12 -8.88 -22.64 -17.33
N LYS A 13 -8.81 -22.11 -18.55
CA LYS A 13 -7.54 -21.94 -19.27
C LYS A 13 -7.46 -20.56 -19.93
N ARG A 14 -7.57 -19.49 -19.16
CA ARG A 14 -6.93 -18.24 -19.60
C ARG A 14 -5.43 -18.46 -19.50
N GLN A 15 -4.77 -18.73 -20.63
CA GLN A 15 -3.33 -18.62 -20.73
C GLN A 15 -2.94 -17.27 -20.14
N LYS A 16 -2.03 -17.27 -19.17
CA LYS A 16 -1.47 -16.05 -18.60
C LYS A 16 -0.80 -15.32 -19.75
N VAL A 17 -1.41 -14.23 -20.23
CA VAL A 17 -0.88 -13.43 -21.32
C VAL A 17 0.42 -12.80 -20.83
N THR A 18 1.50 -13.05 -21.55
CA THR A 18 2.86 -12.62 -21.21
C THR A 18 3.27 -11.42 -22.06
N ILE A 19 4.42 -10.81 -21.77
CA ILE A 19 4.93 -9.67 -22.55
C ILE A 19 5.27 -10.06 -23.99
N GLU A 20 5.56 -11.31 -24.26
CA GLU A 20 5.83 -11.85 -25.61
C GLU A 20 4.60 -11.86 -26.50
N ASP A 21 3.41 -11.92 -25.90
CA ASP A 21 2.14 -11.90 -26.62
C ASP A 21 1.75 -10.50 -27.09
N LEU A 22 2.51 -9.47 -26.68
CA LEU A 22 2.25 -8.07 -27.03
C LEU A 22 2.56 -7.80 -28.51
N PRO A 23 1.61 -7.25 -29.28
CA PRO A 23 1.85 -6.81 -30.64
C PRO A 23 3.01 -5.81 -30.73
N GLY A 24 4.03 -6.14 -31.52
CA GLY A 24 5.20 -5.31 -31.70
C GLY A 24 6.35 -5.56 -30.72
N VAL A 25 6.20 -6.54 -29.85
CA VAL A 25 7.29 -7.04 -28.98
C VAL A 25 7.90 -8.28 -29.62
N GLY A 26 9.09 -8.13 -30.23
CA GLY A 26 9.90 -9.24 -30.68
C GLY A 26 10.83 -9.77 -29.57
N PRO A 27 11.55 -10.90 -29.81
CA PRO A 27 12.41 -11.51 -28.80
C PRO A 27 13.40 -10.55 -28.14
N ALA A 28 14.08 -9.73 -28.92
CA ALA A 28 15.04 -8.75 -28.42
C ALA A 28 14.38 -7.64 -27.57
N THR A 29 13.15 -7.23 -27.93
CA THR A 29 12.39 -6.25 -27.14
C THR A 29 11.87 -6.89 -25.85
N ALA A 30 11.42 -8.14 -25.91
CA ALA A 30 10.99 -8.88 -24.73
C ALA A 30 12.14 -9.07 -23.74
N GLU A 31 13.35 -9.34 -24.22
CA GLU A 31 14.55 -9.46 -23.38
C GLU A 31 14.87 -8.13 -22.67
N LYS A 32 14.90 -7.02 -23.39
CA LYS A 32 15.08 -5.68 -22.82
C LYS A 32 14.02 -5.33 -21.77
N LEU A 33 12.77 -5.68 -22.03
CA LEU A 33 11.68 -5.47 -21.07
C LEU A 33 11.87 -6.31 -19.79
N ARG A 34 12.35 -7.57 -19.92
CA ARG A 34 12.66 -8.41 -18.74
C ARG A 34 13.88 -7.90 -17.98
N GLU A 35 14.95 -7.51 -18.67
CA GLU A 35 16.12 -6.91 -18.04
C GLU A 35 15.75 -5.61 -17.30
N ALA A 36 14.83 -4.83 -17.88
CA ALA A 36 14.19 -3.70 -17.20
C ALA A 36 13.18 -4.13 -16.12
N GLY A 37 12.93 -5.46 -15.93
CA GLY A 37 12.10 -6.06 -14.87
C GLY A 37 10.61 -5.97 -15.10
N PHE A 38 10.18 -5.87 -16.34
CA PHE A 38 8.79 -5.97 -16.70
C PHE A 38 8.46 -7.43 -17.09
N GLU A 39 7.73 -8.12 -16.24
CA GLU A 39 7.26 -9.48 -16.50
C GLU A 39 5.74 -9.51 -16.71
N GLU A 40 5.02 -8.51 -16.21
CA GLU A 40 3.57 -8.45 -16.25
C GLU A 40 3.05 -7.27 -17.08
N LEU A 41 1.94 -7.49 -17.79
CA LEU A 41 1.30 -6.46 -18.63
C LEU A 41 0.88 -5.22 -17.84
N LEU A 42 0.47 -5.39 -16.57
CA LEU A 42 0.03 -4.30 -15.72
C LEU A 42 1.18 -3.31 -15.46
N GLY A 43 2.39 -3.82 -15.21
CA GLY A 43 3.58 -2.99 -15.02
C GLY A 43 3.83 -2.07 -16.23
N LEU A 44 3.77 -2.64 -17.45
CA LEU A 44 3.92 -1.88 -18.69
C LEU A 44 2.76 -0.91 -18.94
N ALA A 45 1.54 -1.34 -18.68
CA ALA A 45 0.36 -0.55 -18.98
C ALA A 45 0.22 0.74 -18.16
N VAL A 46 0.85 0.81 -16.98
CA VAL A 46 0.81 1.98 -16.10
C VAL A 46 2.04 2.90 -16.24
N MET A 47 3.00 2.54 -17.12
CA MET A 47 4.17 3.37 -17.42
C MET A 47 3.84 4.58 -18.29
N SER A 48 4.66 5.63 -18.19
CA SER A 48 4.72 6.66 -19.22
C SER A 48 5.62 6.21 -20.38
N PRO A 49 5.39 6.68 -21.63
CA PRO A 49 6.29 6.35 -22.75
C PRO A 49 7.74 6.74 -22.51
N ALA A 50 7.99 7.89 -21.88
CA ALA A 50 9.33 8.38 -21.58
C ALA A 50 10.03 7.48 -20.54
N ASP A 51 9.35 7.12 -19.44
CA ASP A 51 9.92 6.27 -18.38
C ASP A 51 10.26 4.88 -18.94
N LEU A 52 9.35 4.29 -19.75
CA LEU A 52 9.62 2.98 -20.37
C LEU A 52 10.75 3.05 -21.39
N ALA A 53 10.88 4.16 -22.12
CA ALA A 53 11.97 4.37 -23.06
C ALA A 53 13.32 4.40 -22.36
N GLU A 54 13.40 5.07 -21.22
CA GLU A 54 14.61 5.16 -20.39
C GLU A 54 14.94 3.83 -19.71
N GLU A 55 13.95 3.19 -19.05
CA GLU A 55 14.17 1.96 -18.26
C GLU A 55 14.52 0.74 -19.13
N ALA A 56 13.90 0.61 -20.31
CA ALA A 56 14.10 -0.54 -21.20
C ALA A 56 15.02 -0.24 -22.40
N GLU A 57 15.67 0.93 -22.44
CA GLU A 57 16.51 1.39 -23.56
C GLU A 57 15.82 1.23 -24.92
N LEU A 58 14.57 1.72 -25.00
CA LEU A 58 13.74 1.67 -26.19
C LEU A 58 13.50 3.09 -26.73
N GLY A 59 13.09 3.19 -27.99
CA GLY A 59 12.61 4.47 -28.52
C GLY A 59 11.24 4.82 -27.94
N GLU A 60 10.98 6.10 -27.63
CA GLU A 60 9.73 6.57 -27.02
C GLU A 60 8.47 6.19 -27.83
N ALA A 61 8.57 6.25 -29.17
CA ALA A 61 7.48 5.84 -30.07
C ALA A 61 7.18 4.33 -29.99
N VAL A 62 8.21 3.49 -29.77
CA VAL A 62 8.07 2.05 -29.55
C VAL A 62 7.46 1.79 -28.19
N SER A 63 7.95 2.46 -27.15
CA SER A 63 7.43 2.40 -25.79
C SER A 63 5.94 2.77 -25.73
N ALA A 64 5.52 3.82 -26.43
CA ALA A 64 4.12 4.22 -26.52
C ALA A 64 3.24 3.14 -27.16
N LYS A 65 3.71 2.45 -28.20
CA LYS A 65 2.97 1.34 -28.84
C LYS A 65 2.87 0.13 -27.90
N ILE A 66 3.96 -0.24 -27.23
CA ILE A 66 3.98 -1.33 -26.26
C ILE A 66 3.02 -1.07 -25.12
N ILE A 67 3.03 0.15 -24.55
CA ILE A 67 2.12 0.57 -23.49
C ILE A 67 0.66 0.52 -23.96
N ALA A 68 0.36 1.00 -25.17
CA ALA A 68 -0.98 0.94 -25.74
C ALA A 68 -1.47 -0.51 -25.93
N ALA A 69 -0.60 -1.40 -26.41
CA ALA A 69 -0.88 -2.82 -26.53
C ALA A 69 -1.10 -3.48 -25.17
N ALA A 70 -0.23 -3.21 -24.20
CA ALA A 70 -0.35 -3.72 -22.83
C ALA A 70 -1.67 -3.25 -22.18
N LYS A 71 -2.05 -1.98 -22.31
CA LYS A 71 -3.34 -1.46 -21.84
C LYS A 71 -4.52 -2.20 -22.43
N LYS A 72 -4.47 -2.44 -23.74
CA LYS A 72 -5.54 -3.15 -24.47
C LYS A 72 -5.66 -4.60 -24.02
N MET A 73 -4.53 -5.31 -23.91
CA MET A 73 -4.51 -6.74 -23.55
C MET A 73 -4.79 -6.95 -22.06
N ALA A 74 -4.28 -6.10 -21.19
CA ALA A 74 -4.61 -6.09 -19.77
C ALA A 74 -6.01 -5.51 -19.48
N ASN A 75 -6.72 -5.06 -20.52
CA ASN A 75 -8.01 -4.38 -20.42
C ASN A 75 -7.99 -3.18 -19.44
N ILE A 76 -6.91 -2.39 -19.52
CA ILE A 76 -6.70 -1.21 -18.68
C ILE A 76 -7.06 0.03 -19.48
N GLY A 77 -7.87 0.91 -18.85
CA GLY A 77 -8.28 2.20 -19.44
C GLY A 77 -9.55 2.14 -20.30
N GLY A 78 -10.21 0.97 -20.40
CA GLY A 78 -11.55 0.82 -20.98
C GLY A 78 -12.64 0.69 -19.91
N PHE A 79 -13.90 0.81 -20.32
CA PHE A 79 -15.03 0.45 -19.45
C PHE A 79 -15.06 -1.07 -19.26
N VAL A 80 -15.21 -1.49 -18.02
CA VAL A 80 -15.46 -2.89 -17.63
C VAL A 80 -16.81 -2.95 -16.94
N SER A 81 -17.51 -4.05 -17.07
CA SER A 81 -18.77 -4.27 -16.35
C SER A 81 -18.52 -4.44 -14.85
N GLY A 82 -19.52 -4.16 -14.01
CA GLY A 82 -19.39 -4.28 -12.55
C GLY A 82 -19.09 -5.69 -12.10
N ASP A 83 -19.60 -6.72 -12.78
CA ASP A 83 -19.29 -8.13 -12.51
C ASP A 83 -17.83 -8.47 -12.86
N ALA A 84 -17.31 -7.98 -13.98
CA ALA A 84 -15.90 -8.15 -14.32
C ALA A 84 -14.97 -7.43 -13.31
N LEU A 85 -15.39 -6.28 -12.80
CA LEU A 85 -14.67 -5.59 -11.72
C LEU A 85 -14.71 -6.39 -10.43
N LEU A 86 -15.86 -6.98 -10.07
CA LEU A 86 -16.01 -7.82 -8.90
C LEU A 86 -15.09 -9.06 -8.97
N GLU A 87 -14.96 -9.70 -10.13
CA GLU A 87 -14.03 -10.80 -10.33
C GLU A 87 -12.56 -10.37 -10.11
N ARG A 88 -12.16 -9.20 -10.64
CA ARG A 88 -10.81 -8.65 -10.40
C ARG A 88 -10.56 -8.39 -8.92
N ARG A 89 -11.56 -7.91 -8.19
CA ARG A 89 -11.42 -7.66 -6.76
C ARG A 89 -11.25 -8.93 -5.92
N ARG A 90 -11.48 -10.12 -6.47
CA ARG A 90 -11.13 -11.39 -5.79
C ARG A 90 -9.63 -11.60 -5.63
N GLU A 91 -8.80 -10.89 -6.39
CA GLU A 91 -7.34 -10.91 -6.23
C GLU A 91 -6.87 -10.07 -5.04
N VAL A 92 -7.73 -9.17 -4.54
CA VAL A 92 -7.43 -8.35 -3.35
C VAL A 92 -7.39 -9.26 -2.12
N GLN A 93 -6.24 -9.25 -1.45
CA GLN A 93 -6.01 -10.00 -0.23
C GLN A 93 -6.27 -9.11 0.99
N LYS A 94 -6.47 -9.71 2.15
CA LYS A 94 -6.63 -9.00 3.42
C LYS A 94 -5.56 -9.42 4.40
N LEU A 95 -4.83 -8.45 4.91
CA LEU A 95 -3.85 -8.62 5.97
C LEU A 95 -4.55 -8.48 7.33
N SER A 96 -4.54 -9.52 8.12
CA SER A 96 -5.07 -9.50 9.50
C SER A 96 -4.16 -8.68 10.42
N SER A 97 -4.76 -7.83 11.23
CA SER A 97 -4.05 -7.18 12.34
C SER A 97 -3.80 -8.13 13.51
N ARG A 98 -4.47 -9.30 13.54
CA ARG A 98 -4.56 -10.23 14.68
C ARG A 98 -5.17 -9.58 15.94
N VAL A 99 -5.96 -8.56 15.73
CA VAL A 99 -6.85 -7.92 16.70
C VAL A 99 -8.24 -8.00 16.09
N GLN A 100 -9.07 -8.89 16.61
CA GLN A 100 -10.36 -9.23 15.99
C GLN A 100 -11.24 -8.00 15.81
N SER A 101 -11.25 -7.11 16.80
CA SER A 101 -12.05 -5.89 16.76
C SER A 101 -11.61 -4.92 15.64
N ILE A 102 -10.31 -4.85 15.31
CA ILE A 102 -9.80 -4.05 14.19
C ILE A 102 -10.15 -4.73 12.86
N ASP A 103 -9.96 -6.04 12.79
CA ASP A 103 -10.25 -6.79 11.57
C ASP A 103 -11.74 -6.76 11.24
N ASP A 104 -12.62 -6.88 12.22
CA ASP A 104 -14.09 -6.74 12.06
C ASP A 104 -14.45 -5.33 11.57
N LEU A 105 -13.83 -4.28 12.15
CA LEU A 105 -14.04 -2.88 11.74
C LEU A 105 -13.66 -2.66 10.26
N LEU A 106 -12.67 -3.41 9.75
CA LEU A 106 -12.20 -3.35 8.38
C LEU A 106 -12.78 -4.46 7.48
N GLY A 107 -13.83 -5.15 7.94
CA GLY A 107 -14.48 -6.21 7.17
C GLY A 107 -13.59 -7.40 6.88
N GLY A 108 -12.70 -7.75 7.80
CA GLY A 108 -11.80 -8.90 7.75
C GLY A 108 -10.31 -8.59 7.60
N GLY A 109 -9.91 -7.33 7.77
CA GLY A 109 -8.50 -6.90 7.74
C GLY A 109 -8.18 -5.82 6.71
N PHE A 110 -6.91 -5.49 6.60
CA PHE A 110 -6.39 -4.43 5.72
C PHE A 110 -6.27 -4.92 4.27
N GLU A 111 -6.95 -4.26 3.33
CA GLU A 111 -6.94 -4.67 1.92
C GLU A 111 -5.60 -4.35 1.23
N THR A 112 -5.12 -5.27 0.39
CA THR A 112 -4.10 -4.96 -0.63
C THR A 112 -4.68 -4.09 -1.73
N GLN A 113 -3.85 -3.52 -2.60
CA GLN A 113 -4.22 -2.52 -3.62
C GLN A 113 -4.89 -1.28 -3.02
N ALA A 114 -4.67 -1.05 -1.72
CA ALA A 114 -5.24 0.07 -0.99
C ALA A 114 -4.15 0.92 -0.34
N LEU A 115 -4.42 2.24 -0.24
CA LEU A 115 -3.68 3.14 0.60
C LEU A 115 -4.51 3.41 1.86
N VAL A 116 -3.98 3.02 3.01
CA VAL A 116 -4.61 3.19 4.31
C VAL A 116 -3.90 4.30 5.08
N GLU A 117 -4.63 5.37 5.43
CA GLU A 117 -4.15 6.42 6.33
C GLU A 117 -4.51 6.07 7.77
N VAL A 118 -3.50 5.99 8.63
CA VAL A 118 -3.66 5.86 10.09
C VAL A 118 -3.19 7.16 10.73
N TYR A 119 -4.08 7.93 11.33
CA TYR A 119 -3.75 9.23 11.88
C TYR A 119 -4.24 9.41 13.33
N GLY A 120 -3.61 10.33 14.05
CA GLY A 120 -3.96 10.61 15.44
C GLY A 120 -2.83 11.34 16.15
N GLU A 121 -3.06 11.70 17.42
CA GLU A 121 -2.11 12.39 18.28
C GLU A 121 -0.82 11.58 18.52
N PHE A 122 0.19 12.24 19.04
CA PHE A 122 1.40 11.57 19.49
C PHE A 122 1.09 10.50 20.55
N GLY A 123 1.66 9.29 20.34
CA GLY A 123 1.45 8.15 21.22
C GLY A 123 0.07 7.48 21.12
N SER A 124 -0.73 7.79 20.08
CA SER A 124 -2.02 7.11 19.84
C SER A 124 -1.88 5.65 19.33
N GLY A 125 -0.68 5.23 18.91
CA GLY A 125 -0.41 3.85 18.49
C GLY A 125 -0.20 3.66 16.98
N LYS A 126 -0.07 4.72 16.19
CA LYS A 126 0.14 4.66 14.72
C LYS A 126 1.30 3.75 14.33
N THR A 127 2.50 4.04 14.84
CA THR A 127 3.71 3.23 14.63
C THR A 127 3.53 1.78 15.11
N GLN A 128 2.79 1.57 16.21
CA GLN A 128 2.53 0.22 16.73
C GLN A 128 1.65 -0.61 15.79
N ILE A 129 0.65 0.00 15.15
CA ILE A 129 -0.11 -0.67 14.07
C ILE A 129 0.81 -1.00 12.90
N GLY A 130 1.66 -0.05 12.47
CA GLY A 130 2.63 -0.30 11.39
C GLY A 130 3.55 -1.48 11.68
N HIS A 131 4.13 -1.53 12.89
CA HIS A 131 5.00 -2.64 13.31
C HIS A 131 4.26 -3.97 13.37
N GLN A 132 3.04 -4.00 13.95
CA GLN A 132 2.21 -5.21 14.01
C GLN A 132 1.90 -5.77 12.62
N LEU A 133 1.47 -4.90 11.71
CA LEU A 133 1.15 -5.29 10.34
C LEU A 133 2.40 -5.70 9.56
N ALA A 134 3.57 -5.08 9.83
CA ALA A 134 4.84 -5.50 9.23
C ALA A 134 5.19 -6.94 9.63
N VAL A 135 5.04 -7.29 10.92
CA VAL A 135 5.23 -8.66 11.40
C VAL A 135 4.23 -9.61 10.75
N ASN A 136 2.94 -9.26 10.76
CA ASN A 136 1.89 -10.13 10.25
C ASN A 136 1.98 -10.34 8.73
N CYS A 137 2.49 -9.35 7.97
CA CYS A 137 2.66 -9.46 6.52
C CYS A 137 3.59 -10.62 6.13
N THR A 138 4.58 -10.94 6.95
CA THR A 138 5.52 -12.04 6.69
C THR A 138 4.93 -13.43 6.89
N LEU A 139 3.75 -13.53 7.52
CA LEU A 139 3.06 -14.78 7.75
C LEU A 139 2.49 -15.38 6.46
N PRO A 140 2.32 -16.71 6.41
CA PRO A 140 1.55 -17.36 5.35
C PRO A 140 0.12 -16.82 5.25
N VAL A 141 -0.44 -16.88 4.02
CA VAL A 141 -1.78 -16.35 3.73
C VAL A 141 -2.88 -17.07 4.54
N ASP A 142 -2.75 -18.37 4.74
CA ASP A 142 -3.69 -19.18 5.54
C ASP A 142 -3.65 -18.85 7.05
N GLN A 143 -2.64 -18.10 7.49
CA GLN A 143 -2.52 -17.57 8.84
C GLN A 143 -2.90 -16.09 8.95
N GLY A 144 -3.52 -15.53 7.92
CA GLY A 144 -3.91 -14.12 7.87
C GLY A 144 -2.81 -13.15 7.47
N GLY A 145 -1.66 -13.66 7.00
CA GLY A 145 -0.57 -12.88 6.42
C GLY A 145 -0.71 -12.68 4.92
N LEU A 146 0.36 -12.20 4.30
CA LEU A 146 0.47 -12.04 2.84
C LEU A 146 1.67 -12.80 2.26
N ASP A 147 2.41 -13.52 3.09
CA ASP A 147 3.68 -14.18 2.75
C ASP A 147 4.62 -13.25 1.95
N GLY A 148 4.73 -12.00 2.40
CA GLY A 148 5.37 -10.93 1.64
C GLY A 148 6.50 -10.21 2.36
N ASP A 149 7.28 -9.49 1.55
CA ASP A 149 8.31 -8.57 2.01
C ASP A 149 7.68 -7.20 2.33
N VAL A 150 8.21 -6.55 3.35
CA VAL A 150 7.76 -5.26 3.85
C VAL A 150 8.83 -4.21 3.60
N PHE A 151 8.45 -3.08 3.03
CA PHE A 151 9.31 -1.89 2.94
C PHE A 151 8.84 -0.83 3.92
N TYR A 152 9.73 -0.40 4.80
CA TYR A 152 9.45 0.58 5.84
C TYR A 152 10.27 1.84 5.61
N ILE A 153 9.62 2.92 5.22
CA ILE A 153 10.21 4.27 5.10
C ILE A 153 10.01 4.98 6.43
N ASP A 154 11.08 5.11 7.19
CA ASP A 154 11.09 5.80 8.49
C ASP A 154 11.53 7.27 8.32
N THR A 155 10.66 8.21 8.62
CA THR A 155 10.92 9.65 8.53
C THR A 155 11.18 10.31 9.89
N GLU A 156 10.91 9.60 10.98
CA GLU A 156 10.97 10.14 12.35
C GLU A 156 12.02 9.42 13.23
N ASP A 157 12.77 8.46 12.67
CA ASP A 157 13.76 7.64 13.38
C ASP A 157 13.12 6.83 14.54
N THR A 158 11.95 6.25 14.27
CA THR A 158 11.13 5.58 15.28
C THR A 158 11.04 4.07 15.10
N PHE A 159 11.58 3.52 14.01
CA PHE A 159 11.64 2.08 13.82
C PHE A 159 12.57 1.45 14.87
N ARG A 160 12.10 0.36 15.49
CA ARG A 160 12.86 -0.37 16.52
C ARG A 160 12.79 -1.87 16.21
N PRO A 161 13.91 -2.48 15.76
CA PRO A 161 13.99 -3.92 15.53
C PRO A 161 13.63 -4.74 16.77
N GLU A 162 13.96 -4.24 17.97
CA GLU A 162 13.61 -4.86 19.24
C GLU A 162 12.11 -4.99 19.41
N ARG A 163 11.34 -3.99 18.92
CA ARG A 163 9.88 -4.02 18.96
C ARG A 163 9.30 -5.05 18.01
N ILE A 164 9.87 -5.18 16.82
CA ILE A 164 9.54 -6.26 15.87
C ILE A 164 9.79 -7.61 16.50
N THR A 165 10.96 -7.79 17.13
CA THR A 165 11.33 -9.02 17.85
C THR A 165 10.33 -9.38 18.96
N GLN A 166 9.91 -8.41 19.77
CA GLN A 166 8.89 -8.63 20.82
C GLN A 166 7.56 -9.10 20.22
N MET A 167 7.08 -8.42 19.18
CA MET A 167 5.83 -8.76 18.51
C MET A 167 5.90 -10.13 17.81
N ALA A 168 7.01 -10.44 17.14
CA ALA A 168 7.23 -11.74 16.51
C ALA A 168 7.17 -12.88 17.56
N ARG A 169 7.88 -12.75 18.68
CA ARG A 169 7.83 -13.72 19.78
C ARG A 169 6.43 -13.84 20.38
N GLY A 170 5.73 -12.73 20.59
CA GLY A 170 4.36 -12.71 21.09
C GLY A 170 3.35 -13.41 20.19
N HIS A 171 3.69 -13.61 18.92
CA HIS A 171 2.93 -14.39 17.93
C HIS A 171 3.49 -15.79 17.67
N GLY A 172 4.54 -16.20 18.40
CA GLY A 172 5.19 -17.51 18.24
C GLY A 172 6.01 -17.65 16.95
N LEU A 173 6.49 -16.51 16.40
CA LEU A 173 7.26 -16.46 15.17
C LEU A 173 8.75 -16.39 15.48
N ASP A 174 9.57 -16.85 14.54
CA ASP A 174 11.01 -16.63 14.55
C ASP A 174 11.32 -15.15 14.21
N PRO A 175 11.90 -14.38 15.16
CA PRO A 175 12.21 -12.97 14.94
C PRO A 175 13.20 -12.73 13.81
N ASP A 176 14.18 -13.62 13.63
CA ASP A 176 15.23 -13.48 12.62
C ASP A 176 14.63 -13.64 11.22
N TYR A 177 13.73 -14.60 11.05
CA TYR A 177 12.95 -14.75 9.82
C TYR A 177 12.12 -13.50 9.53
N VAL A 178 11.36 -12.99 10.51
CA VAL A 178 10.53 -11.79 10.34
C VAL A 178 11.37 -10.57 9.98
N LEU A 179 12.46 -10.34 10.72
CA LEU A 179 13.36 -9.20 10.47
C LEU A 179 14.02 -9.27 9.09
N SER A 180 14.37 -10.46 8.61
CA SER A 180 14.99 -10.63 7.28
C SER A 180 14.08 -10.21 6.13
N ARG A 181 12.76 -10.16 6.35
CA ARG A 181 11.74 -9.78 5.37
C ARG A 181 11.26 -8.33 5.51
N ILE A 182 11.79 -7.57 6.47
CA ILE A 182 11.44 -6.15 6.67
C ILE A 182 12.61 -5.28 6.26
N HIS A 183 12.50 -4.61 5.12
CA HIS A 183 13.49 -3.71 4.56
C HIS A 183 13.24 -2.29 5.04
N VAL A 184 14.16 -1.73 5.82
CA VAL A 184 13.98 -0.42 6.46
C VAL A 184 14.92 0.60 5.85
N ALA A 185 14.39 1.76 5.48
CA ALA A 185 15.18 2.91 5.06
C ALA A 185 14.77 4.16 5.80
N ARG A 186 15.75 4.92 6.33
CA ARG A 186 15.52 6.22 6.92
C ARG A 186 15.50 7.29 5.85
N ALA A 187 14.39 8.04 5.74
CA ALA A 187 14.30 9.21 4.90
C ALA A 187 14.81 10.45 5.64
N TYR A 188 15.67 11.23 5.00
CA TYR A 188 16.26 12.44 5.62
C TYR A 188 15.53 13.72 5.22
N ASN A 189 14.80 13.69 4.12
CA ASN A 189 14.03 14.83 3.61
C ASN A 189 12.94 14.33 2.63
N SER A 190 12.07 15.22 2.16
CA SER A 190 10.96 14.87 1.27
C SER A 190 11.43 14.33 -0.08
N ALA A 191 12.53 14.84 -0.63
CA ALA A 191 13.08 14.35 -1.89
C ALA A 191 13.62 12.92 -1.74
N HIS A 192 14.34 12.63 -0.64
CA HIS A 192 14.82 11.30 -0.33
C HIS A 192 13.65 10.31 -0.06
N GLN A 193 12.61 10.76 0.63
CA GLN A 193 11.39 9.96 0.84
C GLN A 193 10.75 9.55 -0.50
N MET A 194 10.68 10.45 -1.47
CA MET A 194 10.18 10.15 -2.81
C MET A 194 11.11 9.19 -3.57
N LEU A 195 12.43 9.40 -3.49
CA LEU A 195 13.43 8.52 -4.11
C LEU A 195 13.34 7.09 -3.56
N LEU A 196 13.05 6.90 -2.28
CA LEU A 196 12.87 5.57 -1.70
C LEU A 196 11.66 4.82 -2.28
N ALA A 197 10.62 5.53 -2.74
CA ALA A 197 9.52 4.88 -3.48
C ALA A 197 9.98 4.36 -4.85
N ASP A 198 10.86 5.09 -5.55
CA ASP A 198 11.47 4.62 -6.80
C ASP A 198 12.42 3.43 -6.54
N GLU A 199 13.12 3.43 -5.40
CA GLU A 199 13.94 2.30 -4.96
C GLU A 199 13.10 1.03 -4.74
N ILE A 200 11.96 1.15 -4.05
CA ILE A 200 11.01 0.04 -3.86
C ILE A 200 10.57 -0.53 -5.22
N LYS A 201 10.26 0.33 -6.20
CA LYS A 201 9.91 -0.07 -7.56
C LYS A 201 11.00 -0.92 -8.21
N ARG A 202 12.28 -0.59 -7.99
CA ARG A 202 13.41 -1.38 -8.51
C ARG A 202 13.57 -2.71 -7.76
N MET A 203 13.49 -2.69 -6.44
CA MET A 203 13.67 -3.89 -5.62
C MET A 203 12.50 -4.87 -5.74
N SER A 204 11.29 -4.41 -6.04
CA SER A 204 10.11 -5.27 -6.23
C SER A 204 10.23 -6.25 -7.42
N LYS A 205 11.22 -6.05 -8.30
CA LYS A 205 11.52 -7.00 -9.38
C LYS A 205 12.10 -8.33 -8.88
N GLY A 206 12.69 -8.37 -7.69
CA GLY A 206 13.32 -9.56 -7.11
C GLY A 206 12.73 -9.98 -5.76
N LEU A 207 11.76 -9.23 -5.22
CA LEU A 207 11.16 -9.46 -3.91
C LEU A 207 9.64 -9.52 -4.02
N ASN A 208 9.01 -10.34 -3.17
CA ASN A 208 7.56 -10.42 -3.08
C ASN A 208 7.00 -9.29 -2.20
N VAL A 209 7.03 -8.05 -2.70
CA VAL A 209 6.58 -6.87 -1.96
C VAL A 209 5.08 -6.93 -1.73
N LYS A 210 4.65 -7.01 -0.47
CA LYS A 210 3.24 -7.06 -0.07
C LYS A 210 2.82 -5.94 0.86
N MET A 211 3.77 -5.21 1.43
CA MET A 211 3.45 -4.07 2.27
C MET A 211 4.49 -2.96 2.15
N ILE A 212 4.01 -1.72 2.08
CA ILE A 212 4.83 -0.52 2.13
C ILE A 212 4.30 0.36 3.26
N ILE A 213 5.20 0.76 4.16
CA ILE A 213 4.87 1.63 5.30
C ILE A 213 5.64 2.93 5.15
N VAL A 214 4.96 4.06 5.34
CA VAL A 214 5.60 5.38 5.44
C VAL A 214 5.22 6.01 6.78
N ASP A 215 6.15 6.04 7.70
CA ASP A 215 5.94 6.54 9.06
C ASP A 215 6.91 7.70 9.39
N SER A 216 6.44 8.95 9.31
CA SER A 216 5.14 9.45 8.89
C SER A 216 5.21 10.10 7.50
N LEU A 217 4.12 10.02 6.75
CA LEU A 217 4.05 10.53 5.38
C LEU A 217 4.35 12.03 5.27
N THR A 218 3.85 12.84 6.20
CA THR A 218 3.82 14.30 6.05
C THR A 218 4.92 15.05 6.80
N SER A 219 5.74 14.38 7.59
CA SER A 219 6.75 14.97 8.46
C SER A 219 7.71 15.89 7.69
N HIS A 220 8.44 15.36 6.71
CA HIS A 220 9.39 16.13 5.91
C HIS A 220 8.74 17.20 5.04
N PHE A 221 7.58 16.89 4.43
CA PHE A 221 6.85 17.87 3.63
C PHE A 221 6.41 19.11 4.44
N ARG A 222 6.13 18.95 5.74
CA ARG A 222 5.83 20.07 6.62
C ARG A 222 7.07 20.86 7.01
N ALA A 223 8.15 20.17 7.32
CA ALA A 223 9.39 20.81 7.75
C ALA A 223 10.03 21.66 6.65
N GLU A 224 9.95 21.22 5.40
CA GLU A 224 10.61 21.87 4.27
C GLU A 224 9.75 22.93 3.59
N PHE A 225 8.43 22.74 3.50
CA PHE A 225 7.54 23.67 2.80
C PHE A 225 6.72 24.50 3.79
N ILE A 226 7.40 25.48 4.40
CA ILE A 226 6.85 26.36 5.44
C ILE A 226 6.20 27.59 4.81
N GLY A 227 5.09 28.05 5.41
CA GLY A 227 4.39 29.27 5.00
C GLY A 227 3.35 29.07 3.90
N ARG A 228 2.45 30.07 3.80
CA ARG A 228 1.31 30.02 2.86
C ARG A 228 1.73 29.96 1.39
N GLY A 229 2.81 30.63 1.01
CA GLY A 229 3.32 30.66 -0.36
C GLY A 229 3.85 29.30 -0.85
N MET A 230 4.25 28.40 0.06
CA MET A 230 4.77 27.08 -0.28
C MET A 230 3.70 25.97 -0.28
N LEU A 231 2.48 26.29 0.10
CA LEU A 231 1.40 25.32 0.25
C LEU A 231 1.11 24.55 -1.06
N ALA A 232 1.00 25.26 -2.18
CA ALA A 232 0.72 24.65 -3.47
C ALA A 232 1.82 23.67 -3.89
N ARG A 233 3.09 24.06 -3.75
CA ARG A 233 4.25 23.23 -4.07
C ARG A 233 4.32 21.98 -3.17
N ARG A 234 4.08 22.15 -1.87
CA ARG A 234 3.99 21.02 -0.92
C ARG A 234 2.92 20.03 -1.34
N GLN A 235 1.72 20.53 -1.67
CA GLN A 235 0.60 19.69 -2.07
C GLN A 235 0.87 18.98 -3.39
N GLN A 236 1.49 19.63 -4.36
CA GLN A 236 1.86 19.03 -5.63
C GLN A 236 2.83 17.87 -5.45
N LYS A 237 3.91 18.06 -4.68
CA LYS A 237 4.89 17.00 -4.39
C LYS A 237 4.27 15.85 -3.59
N LEU A 238 3.47 16.15 -2.58
CA LEU A 238 2.77 15.13 -1.81
C LEU A 238 1.81 14.31 -2.67
N ASN A 239 1.08 14.97 -3.58
CA ASN A 239 0.17 14.29 -4.51
C ASN A 239 0.92 13.38 -5.50
N SER A 240 2.09 13.81 -6.00
CA SER A 240 2.97 12.98 -6.83
C SER A 240 3.39 11.72 -6.07
N HIS A 241 3.95 11.90 -4.87
CA HIS A 241 4.39 10.78 -4.02
C HIS A 241 3.25 9.79 -3.70
N LEU A 242 2.05 10.30 -3.39
CA LEU A 242 0.87 9.45 -3.17
C LEU A 242 0.46 8.65 -4.41
N LYS A 243 0.59 9.24 -5.62
CA LYS A 243 0.34 8.52 -6.87
C LYS A 243 1.34 7.38 -7.08
N ASP A 244 2.62 7.62 -6.78
CA ASP A 244 3.67 6.60 -6.91
C ASP A 244 3.43 5.46 -5.92
N LEU A 245 3.09 5.77 -4.67
CA LEU A 245 2.74 4.77 -3.65
C LEU A 245 1.50 3.94 -4.06
N LYS A 246 0.45 4.58 -4.59
CA LYS A 246 -0.74 3.86 -5.10
C LYS A 246 -0.40 2.95 -6.26
N LYS A 247 0.43 3.42 -7.20
CA LYS A 247 0.90 2.59 -8.31
C LYS A 247 1.67 1.37 -7.83
N LEU A 248 2.52 1.52 -6.80
CA LEU A 248 3.22 0.40 -6.16
C LEU A 248 2.24 -0.59 -5.50
N ALA A 249 1.17 -0.09 -4.85
CA ALA A 249 0.13 -0.93 -4.27
C ALA A 249 -0.56 -1.79 -5.33
N ASP A 250 -0.95 -1.17 -6.46
CA ASP A 250 -1.65 -1.85 -7.55
C ASP A 250 -0.78 -2.89 -8.24
N VAL A 251 0.46 -2.50 -8.63
CA VAL A 251 1.37 -3.37 -9.40
C VAL A 251 1.80 -4.59 -8.59
N ASN A 252 2.06 -4.43 -7.28
CA ASN A 252 2.56 -5.52 -6.43
C ASN A 252 1.45 -6.28 -5.69
N ASN A 253 0.19 -5.92 -5.91
CA ASN A 253 -0.91 -6.38 -5.04
C ASN A 253 -0.53 -6.22 -3.57
N ALA A 254 -0.10 -5.02 -3.18
CA ALA A 254 0.43 -4.70 -1.88
C ALA A 254 -0.48 -3.74 -1.10
N LEU A 255 -0.37 -3.77 0.23
CA LEU A 255 -0.95 -2.77 1.13
C LEU A 255 0.03 -1.60 1.28
N VAL A 256 -0.44 -0.36 1.12
CA VAL A 256 0.29 0.84 1.52
C VAL A 256 -0.32 1.41 2.79
N LEU A 257 0.47 1.45 3.85
CA LEU A 257 0.10 2.08 5.12
C LEU A 257 0.87 3.38 5.29
N VAL A 258 0.16 4.48 5.49
CA VAL A 258 0.80 5.76 5.80
C VAL A 258 0.33 6.25 7.16
N THR A 259 1.27 6.65 8.01
CA THR A 259 0.90 7.30 9.26
C THR A 259 0.90 8.81 9.11
N ASN A 260 0.05 9.48 9.87
CA ASN A 260 -0.09 10.92 9.82
C ASN A 260 -0.39 11.49 11.21
N GLN A 261 0.05 12.71 11.44
CA GLN A 261 -0.23 13.45 12.67
C GLN A 261 -1.48 14.30 12.53
N VAL A 262 -2.02 14.74 13.64
CA VAL A 262 -3.10 15.72 13.72
C VAL A 262 -2.60 17.04 14.24
N HIS A 263 -3.31 18.12 13.93
CA HIS A 263 -3.15 19.40 14.57
C HIS A 263 -4.47 19.81 15.22
N SER A 264 -4.38 20.43 16.39
CA SER A 264 -5.54 20.99 17.07
C SER A 264 -5.95 22.30 16.41
N LYS A 265 -7.25 22.49 16.18
CA LYS A 265 -7.83 23.81 15.89
C LYS A 265 -8.47 24.32 17.18
N PRO A 266 -7.81 25.24 17.91
CA PRO A 266 -8.33 25.74 19.19
C PRO A 266 -9.67 26.46 19.06
N ASP A 267 -10.00 26.94 17.86
CA ASP A 267 -11.24 27.69 17.60
C ASP A 267 -12.45 26.82 17.26
N ALA A 268 -12.34 25.49 17.34
CA ALA A 268 -13.48 24.60 17.09
C ALA A 268 -14.40 24.59 18.33
N MET A 269 -15.47 25.37 18.28
CA MET A 269 -16.47 25.45 19.35
C MET A 269 -17.33 24.17 19.49
N TRP A 270 -17.39 23.30 18.47
CA TRP A 270 -18.18 22.08 18.43
C TRP A 270 -17.46 20.98 17.62
N GLY A 271 -17.55 19.74 18.09
CA GLY A 271 -16.96 18.56 17.44
C GLY A 271 -15.50 18.29 17.84
N ASP A 272 -14.87 17.30 17.17
CA ASP A 272 -13.46 16.96 17.41
C ASP A 272 -12.55 18.08 16.84
N PRO A 273 -11.78 18.77 17.67
CA PRO A 273 -10.91 19.88 17.23
C PRO A 273 -9.70 19.37 16.44
N THR A 274 -9.47 18.07 16.35
CA THR A 274 -8.30 17.49 15.70
C THR A 274 -8.54 17.27 14.22
N LYS A 275 -7.63 17.78 13.38
CA LYS A 275 -7.66 17.54 11.93
C LYS A 275 -6.35 16.90 11.47
N PRO A 276 -6.42 15.90 10.58
CA PRO A 276 -5.22 15.30 10.01
C PRO A 276 -4.45 16.32 9.18
N ILE A 277 -3.14 16.20 9.21
CA ILE A 277 -2.22 17.00 8.41
C ILE A 277 -2.24 16.50 6.97
N GLY A 278 -1.91 17.36 5.98
CA GLY A 278 -1.96 16.98 4.56
C GLY A 278 -3.23 17.41 3.84
N GLY A 279 -4.29 17.74 4.60
CA GLY A 279 -5.53 18.29 4.04
C GLY A 279 -6.28 17.33 3.13
N HIS A 280 -7.00 17.89 2.16
CA HIS A 280 -7.86 17.12 1.26
C HIS A 280 -7.10 16.15 0.35
N ILE A 281 -5.84 16.44 -0.02
CA ILE A 281 -5.08 15.59 -0.94
C ILE A 281 -4.88 14.19 -0.38
N LEU A 282 -4.42 14.08 0.87
CA LEU A 282 -4.24 12.78 1.51
C LEU A 282 -5.60 12.11 1.77
N ALA A 283 -6.60 12.87 2.21
CA ALA A 283 -7.94 12.35 2.43
C ALA A 283 -8.54 11.70 1.17
N HIS A 284 -8.42 12.36 0.01
CA HIS A 284 -8.91 11.81 -1.26
C HIS A 284 -8.04 10.71 -1.86
N ALA A 285 -6.75 10.68 -1.51
CA ALA A 285 -5.86 9.63 -1.97
C ALA A 285 -6.04 8.33 -1.19
N SER A 286 -6.43 8.40 0.07
CA SER A 286 -6.59 7.23 0.94
C SER A 286 -7.85 6.42 0.59
N THR A 287 -7.72 5.09 0.56
CA THR A 287 -8.84 4.17 0.38
C THR A 287 -9.59 3.98 1.71
N PHE A 288 -8.84 3.83 2.79
CA PHE A 288 -9.38 3.72 4.15
C PHE A 288 -8.67 4.73 5.06
N ARG A 289 -9.41 5.28 6.01
CA ARG A 289 -8.89 6.25 6.97
C ARG A 289 -9.27 5.86 8.38
N LEU A 290 -8.25 5.59 9.20
CA LEU A 290 -8.39 5.21 10.60
C LEU A 290 -7.90 6.34 11.51
N TYR A 291 -8.77 6.85 12.35
CA TYR A 291 -8.43 7.78 13.42
C TYR A 291 -8.15 7.05 14.71
N LEU A 292 -6.96 7.27 15.27
CA LEU A 292 -6.53 6.65 16.53
C LEU A 292 -6.52 7.66 17.66
N ARG A 293 -7.07 7.28 18.80
CA ARG A 293 -7.03 8.06 20.03
C ARG A 293 -6.71 7.21 21.26
N LYS A 294 -6.13 7.84 22.27
CA LYS A 294 -5.91 7.21 23.58
C LYS A 294 -7.24 7.07 24.32
N ALA A 295 -7.38 6.01 25.08
CA ALA A 295 -8.50 5.77 26.01
C ALA A 295 -7.97 5.48 27.41
N LYS A 296 -8.86 5.47 28.38
CA LYS A 296 -8.51 5.16 29.78
C LYS A 296 -7.96 3.75 29.92
N GLY A 297 -7.09 3.53 30.90
CA GLY A 297 -6.54 2.20 31.21
C GLY A 297 -5.56 1.66 30.16
N GLY A 298 -4.82 2.54 29.46
CA GLY A 298 -3.83 2.11 28.45
C GLY A 298 -4.42 1.65 27.11
N ARG A 299 -5.76 1.62 27.01
CA ARG A 299 -6.46 1.23 25.78
C ARG A 299 -6.31 2.28 24.68
N ARG A 300 -6.61 1.86 23.47
CA ARG A 300 -6.67 2.70 22.26
C ARG A 300 -8.03 2.50 21.60
N ILE A 301 -8.47 3.51 20.89
CA ILE A 301 -9.68 3.45 20.06
C ILE A 301 -9.23 3.69 18.63
N ALA A 302 -9.63 2.81 17.72
CA ALA A 302 -9.54 3.01 16.28
C ALA A 302 -10.94 3.28 15.74
N ARG A 303 -11.10 4.37 15.00
CA ARG A 303 -12.34 4.76 14.35
C ARG A 303 -12.12 4.75 12.83
N LEU A 304 -12.94 4.01 12.12
CA LEU A 304 -13.04 4.09 10.66
C LEU A 304 -13.80 5.37 10.31
N VAL A 305 -13.12 6.31 9.67
CA VAL A 305 -13.65 7.65 9.36
C VAL A 305 -14.07 7.74 7.91
N ASP A 306 -13.43 6.96 7.05
CA ASP A 306 -13.70 6.95 5.61
C ASP A 306 -13.35 5.57 5.02
N SER A 307 -14.22 5.10 4.16
CA SER A 307 -14.11 3.80 3.48
C SER A 307 -15.03 3.78 2.26
N PRO A 308 -14.65 3.10 1.16
CA PRO A 308 -15.49 3.02 -0.03
C PRO A 308 -16.73 2.14 0.14
N ASN A 309 -16.77 1.23 1.12
CA ASN A 309 -17.78 0.19 1.21
C ASN A 309 -18.16 -0.25 2.63
N LEU A 310 -17.47 0.26 3.66
CA LEU A 310 -17.77 -0.10 5.06
C LEU A 310 -18.44 1.08 5.77
N PRO A 311 -19.36 0.83 6.70
CA PRO A 311 -19.95 1.88 7.52
C PRO A 311 -18.94 2.45 8.51
N ASP A 312 -19.19 3.67 8.96
CA ASP A 312 -18.45 4.27 10.07
C ASP A 312 -18.57 3.38 11.31
N GLY A 313 -17.49 3.24 12.05
CA GLY A 313 -17.47 2.45 13.28
C GLY A 313 -16.21 2.73 14.10
N GLU A 314 -16.21 2.23 15.31
CA GLU A 314 -15.01 2.27 16.17
C GLU A 314 -14.84 0.99 16.95
N CYS A 315 -13.61 0.65 17.27
CA CYS A 315 -13.24 -0.47 18.10
C CYS A 315 -12.21 -0.07 19.17
N VAL A 316 -12.09 -0.89 20.20
CA VAL A 316 -11.14 -0.69 21.30
C VAL A 316 -10.12 -1.81 21.26
N TYR A 317 -8.85 -1.46 21.41
CA TYR A 317 -7.74 -2.41 21.48
C TYR A 317 -6.68 -1.95 22.47
N GLN A 318 -5.72 -2.81 22.76
CA GLN A 318 -4.62 -2.54 23.68
C GLN A 318 -3.26 -2.65 22.96
N VAL A 319 -2.29 -1.87 23.47
CA VAL A 319 -0.88 -2.00 23.09
C VAL A 319 -0.17 -2.67 24.25
N THR A 320 0.26 -3.91 24.05
CA THR A 320 0.97 -4.72 25.04
C THR A 320 2.42 -4.92 24.65
N GLU A 321 3.21 -5.55 25.49
CA GLU A 321 4.58 -5.94 25.17
C GLU A 321 4.65 -6.90 23.99
N GLU A 322 3.71 -7.83 23.89
CA GLU A 322 3.63 -8.84 22.83
C GLU A 322 2.99 -8.32 21.53
N GLY A 323 2.60 -7.07 21.45
CA GLY A 323 1.95 -6.46 20.31
C GLY A 323 0.56 -5.88 20.62
N LEU A 324 -0.27 -5.76 19.59
CA LEU A 324 -1.66 -5.32 19.74
C LEU A 324 -2.55 -6.49 20.13
N ARG A 325 -3.54 -6.23 20.98
CA ARG A 325 -4.52 -7.22 21.45
C ARG A 325 -5.91 -6.56 21.60
N ASP A 326 -6.96 -7.38 21.59
CA ASP A 326 -8.34 -6.95 21.94
C ASP A 326 -8.47 -6.51 23.38
#